data_97d2ee20cfd96127b18d49a28805a786
#
_entry.id   97d2ee20cfd96127b18d49a28805a786
#
_cell.length_a   1.000
_cell.length_b   1.000
_cell.length_c   1.000
_cell.angle_alpha   90.00
_cell.angle_beta   90.00
_cell.angle_gamma   90.00
#
_symmetry.space_group_name_H-M   'P 1'
#
loop_
_entity.id
_entity.type
_entity.pdbx_description
1 polymer ?
#
loop_
_entity_poly.entity_id
_entity_poly.type
_entity_poly.pdbx_seq_one_letter_code
_entity_poly.pdbx_strand_id
1 'polypeptide(L)'
;MSRPPTVEPHIERPGPAEFRDPIVRREMQKASVWFGMALLIAGVIVLGQPLLLIIGGAIFAVFLDGGIRFLGRYLPIPRGWRLLLVLLLGFGFLGWVIYFAGTTIGAQFEALRDVVTAQFNRLIAFVGSLGLMPKGQPADIGSQLLGGVGRLTSAVGSVIGAVASAIAMIVIGIFIASEPRLYDRGIAWMLPLRARASFYRIAEHVGFTLRRLLFGRLVAMIFEGVFTWFMLTIGGIPMAGLLGLVTGVLAFIPNIGAITSGVMMIAVGFSAGYGHGIWCIIVYFLVHNIDAYVVVPYVARRTVDLAPAVLLAMQLLMAALFGILGVLFADPILATLKVVLVDLSKQREQKENEGPEVVSGEDVTVGAPAAAAVAAASVAPASAASSRRRRARPSVP
;
A
#
# COMPACT_ATOMS: atom_id res chain seq x y z
N MET A 1 -49.05 66.29 -15.83
CA MET A 1 -48.16 65.15 -16.14
C MET A 1 -46.80 65.45 -15.56
N SER A 2 -46.56 65.02 -14.35
CA SER A 2 -45.25 65.11 -13.65
C SER A 2 -44.31 63.99 -14.13
N ARG A 3 -43.13 64.39 -14.61
CA ARG A 3 -42.07 63.45 -14.97
C ARG A 3 -41.63 62.65 -13.76
N PRO A 4 -41.40 61.31 -13.87
CA PRO A 4 -40.87 60.56 -12.77
C PRO A 4 -39.42 60.97 -12.47
N PRO A 5 -38.99 60.92 -11.20
CA PRO A 5 -37.62 61.30 -10.83
C PRO A 5 -36.62 60.35 -11.51
N THR A 6 -35.63 60.98 -12.18
CA THR A 6 -34.46 60.25 -12.72
C THR A 6 -33.61 59.77 -11.54
N VAL A 7 -33.61 58.46 -11.29
CA VAL A 7 -32.72 57.80 -10.34
C VAL A 7 -31.32 57.84 -10.97
N GLU A 8 -30.44 58.68 -10.46
CA GLU A 8 -29.02 58.64 -10.81
C GLU A 8 -28.44 57.28 -10.35
N PRO A 9 -27.73 56.57 -11.19
CA PRO A 9 -27.10 55.31 -10.75
C PRO A 9 -26.04 55.68 -9.71
N HIS A 10 -26.25 55.21 -8.48
CA HIS A 10 -25.19 55.23 -7.46
C HIS A 10 -24.02 54.36 -7.95
N ILE A 11 -22.97 55.04 -8.43
CA ILE A 11 -21.70 54.38 -8.72
C ILE A 11 -21.09 54.04 -7.35
N GLU A 12 -21.34 52.82 -6.86
CA GLU A 12 -20.69 52.31 -5.67
C GLU A 12 -19.18 52.28 -5.90
N ARG A 13 -18.45 52.93 -5.00
CA ARG A 13 -16.98 52.88 -5.05
C ARG A 13 -16.53 51.47 -4.68
N PRO A 14 -15.58 50.88 -5.44
CA PRO A 14 -15.09 49.52 -5.16
C PRO A 14 -14.54 49.45 -3.73
N GLY A 15 -14.87 48.37 -3.02
CA GLY A 15 -14.38 48.10 -1.69
C GLY A 15 -12.87 47.85 -1.67
N PRO A 16 -12.21 48.01 -0.51
CA PRO A 16 -10.76 47.81 -0.38
C PRO A 16 -10.27 46.38 -0.71
N ALA A 17 -11.18 45.43 -0.89
CA ALA A 17 -10.88 44.02 -1.25
C ALA A 17 -11.03 43.74 -2.77
N GLU A 18 -11.45 44.71 -3.59
CA GLU A 18 -11.56 44.54 -5.04
C GLU A 18 -10.25 44.90 -5.75
N PHE A 19 -9.44 43.88 -6.01
CA PHE A 19 -8.27 44.03 -6.87
C PHE A 19 -8.71 44.07 -8.34
N ARG A 20 -8.71 45.29 -8.95
CA ARG A 20 -9.09 45.50 -10.35
C ARG A 20 -8.00 45.13 -11.37
N ASP A 21 -6.75 45.06 -10.91
CA ASP A 21 -5.63 44.78 -11.81
C ASP A 21 -5.61 43.26 -12.13
N PRO A 22 -5.78 42.88 -13.41
CA PRO A 22 -5.77 41.48 -13.83
C PRO A 22 -4.42 40.80 -13.54
N ILE A 23 -3.33 41.57 -13.47
CA ILE A 23 -1.99 41.07 -13.14
C ILE A 23 -1.96 40.67 -11.66
N VAL A 24 -2.41 41.55 -10.77
CA VAL A 24 -2.45 41.28 -9.33
C VAL A 24 -3.33 40.07 -9.02
N ARG A 25 -4.49 39.97 -9.65
CA ARG A 25 -5.39 38.80 -9.50
C ARG A 25 -4.74 37.51 -9.94
N ARG A 26 -4.00 37.52 -11.05
CA ARG A 26 -3.29 36.36 -11.57
C ARG A 26 -2.11 35.93 -10.66
N GLU A 27 -1.37 36.90 -10.15
CA GLU A 27 -0.27 36.62 -9.20
C GLU A 27 -0.81 36.15 -7.84
N MET A 28 -1.91 36.70 -7.34
CA MET A 28 -2.56 36.18 -6.15
C MET A 28 -3.08 34.75 -6.32
N GLN A 29 -3.65 34.41 -7.48
CA GLN A 29 -4.05 33.04 -7.76
C GLN A 29 -2.86 32.06 -7.76
N LYS A 30 -1.75 32.44 -8.39
CA LYS A 30 -0.50 31.65 -8.34
C LYS A 30 0.02 31.52 -6.91
N ALA A 31 0.10 32.62 -6.18
CA ALA A 31 0.53 32.61 -4.78
C ALA A 31 -0.37 31.75 -3.90
N SER A 32 -1.69 31.80 -4.10
CA SER A 32 -2.64 30.96 -3.36
C SER A 32 -2.45 29.48 -3.66
N VAL A 33 -2.14 29.11 -4.91
CA VAL A 33 -1.82 27.71 -5.29
C VAL A 33 -0.53 27.25 -4.62
N TRP A 34 0.53 28.06 -4.65
CA TRP A 34 1.79 27.72 -4.01
C TRP A 34 1.66 27.63 -2.50
N PHE A 35 0.96 28.59 -1.89
CA PHE A 35 0.71 28.58 -0.44
C PHE A 35 -0.18 27.40 -0.04
N GLY A 36 -1.23 27.12 -0.82
CA GLY A 36 -2.08 25.95 -0.61
C GLY A 36 -1.30 24.62 -0.72
N MET A 37 -0.39 24.54 -1.69
CA MET A 37 0.48 23.37 -1.83
C MET A 37 1.47 23.23 -0.68
N ALA A 38 2.08 24.34 -0.24
CA ALA A 38 2.96 24.34 0.93
C ALA A 38 2.21 23.95 2.21
N LEU A 39 1.00 24.47 2.41
CA LEU A 39 0.13 24.12 3.54
C LEU A 39 -0.28 22.65 3.51
N LEU A 40 -0.58 22.12 2.32
CA LEU A 40 -0.89 20.69 2.14
C LEU A 40 0.30 19.81 2.50
N ILE A 41 1.50 20.14 2.02
CA ILE A 41 2.73 19.42 2.35
C ILE A 41 3.01 19.48 3.86
N ALA A 42 2.94 20.67 4.44
CA ALA A 42 3.09 20.86 5.89
C ALA A 42 2.03 20.06 6.67
N GLY A 43 0.78 20.07 6.22
CA GLY A 43 -0.31 19.29 6.80
C GLY A 43 -0.04 17.77 6.75
N VAL A 44 0.44 17.26 5.62
CA VAL A 44 0.82 15.84 5.49
C VAL A 44 1.97 15.48 6.43
N ILE A 45 2.95 16.35 6.60
CA ILE A 45 4.08 16.10 7.51
C ILE A 45 3.60 16.13 8.98
N VAL A 46 2.84 17.14 9.38
CA VAL A 46 2.36 17.30 10.76
C VAL A 46 1.30 16.25 11.12
N LEU A 47 0.37 15.97 10.21
CA LEU A 47 -0.72 14.99 10.40
C LEU A 47 -0.35 13.59 9.92
N GLY A 48 0.90 13.39 9.48
CA GLY A 48 1.33 12.12 8.86
C GLY A 48 1.12 10.92 9.77
N GLN A 49 1.40 11.05 11.07
CA GLN A 49 1.20 9.97 12.03
C GLN A 49 -0.28 9.61 12.25
N PRO A 50 -1.21 10.56 12.52
CA PRO A 50 -2.64 10.26 12.53
C PRO A 50 -3.17 9.70 11.22
N LEU A 51 -2.73 10.24 10.08
CA LEU A 51 -3.12 9.72 8.76
C LEU A 51 -2.68 8.28 8.55
N LEU A 52 -1.45 7.95 8.97
CA LEU A 52 -0.94 6.58 8.89
C LEU A 52 -1.76 5.62 9.77
N LEU A 53 -2.22 6.06 10.96
CA LEU A 53 -3.10 5.26 11.82
C LEU A 53 -4.46 5.01 11.17
N ILE A 54 -5.03 6.00 10.51
CA ILE A 54 -6.31 5.86 9.78
C ILE A 54 -6.13 4.90 8.60
N ILE A 55 -5.07 5.06 7.82
CA ILE A 55 -4.74 4.16 6.71
C ILE A 55 -4.50 2.74 7.22
N GLY A 56 -3.74 2.60 8.30
CA GLY A 56 -3.51 1.31 8.95
C GLY A 56 -4.80 0.65 9.45
N GLY A 57 -5.70 1.44 10.04
CA GLY A 57 -7.04 0.98 10.39
C GLY A 57 -7.87 0.53 9.20
N ALA A 58 -7.80 1.25 8.08
CA ALA A 58 -8.46 0.86 6.84
C ALA A 58 -7.86 -0.45 6.25
N ILE A 59 -6.54 -0.61 6.27
CA ILE A 59 -5.87 -1.84 5.86
C ILE A 59 -6.28 -3.00 6.77
N PHE A 60 -6.33 -2.76 8.08
CA PHE A 60 -6.79 -3.76 9.05
C PHE A 60 -8.27 -4.12 8.83
N ALA A 61 -9.13 -3.16 8.48
CA ALA A 61 -10.51 -3.43 8.10
C ALA A 61 -10.62 -4.34 6.87
N VAL A 62 -9.77 -4.12 5.86
CA VAL A 62 -9.69 -4.98 4.66
C VAL A 62 -9.22 -6.39 5.02
N PHE A 63 -8.28 -6.51 5.97
CA PHE A 63 -7.85 -7.80 6.51
C PHE A 63 -9.01 -8.54 7.19
N LEU A 64 -9.74 -7.86 8.06
CA LEU A 64 -10.94 -8.43 8.72
C LEU A 64 -12.02 -8.81 7.69
N ASP A 65 -12.28 -7.96 6.67
CA ASP A 65 -13.25 -8.28 5.60
C ASP A 65 -12.83 -9.52 4.81
N GLY A 66 -11.53 -9.73 4.61
CA GLY A 66 -10.98 -10.97 4.04
C GLY A 66 -11.37 -12.20 4.86
N GLY A 67 -11.17 -12.16 6.17
CA GLY A 67 -11.57 -13.21 7.10
C GLY A 67 -13.08 -13.45 7.12
N ILE A 68 -13.87 -12.37 7.16
CA ILE A 68 -15.35 -12.43 7.12
C ILE A 68 -15.85 -13.10 5.84
N ARG A 69 -15.26 -12.77 4.69
CA ARG A 69 -15.60 -13.38 3.39
C ARG A 69 -15.16 -14.83 3.31
N PHE A 70 -13.97 -15.15 3.83
CA PHE A 70 -13.49 -16.52 3.90
C PHE A 70 -14.42 -17.40 4.74
N LEU A 71 -14.78 -16.92 5.95
CA LEU A 71 -15.69 -17.63 6.84
C LEU A 71 -17.08 -17.77 6.23
N GLY A 72 -17.52 -16.76 5.46
CA GLY A 72 -18.82 -16.75 4.78
C GLY A 72 -18.97 -17.79 3.67
N ARG A 73 -17.87 -18.44 3.23
CA ARG A 73 -17.93 -19.57 2.28
C ARG A 73 -18.34 -20.87 2.96
N TYR A 74 -18.05 -21.00 4.26
CA TYR A 74 -18.29 -22.22 5.03
C TYR A 74 -19.46 -22.08 6.01
N LEU A 75 -19.71 -20.87 6.51
CA LEU A 75 -20.71 -20.61 7.55
C LEU A 75 -21.76 -19.58 7.06
N PRO A 76 -23.00 -20.01 6.83
CA PRO A 76 -24.10 -19.13 6.39
C PRO A 76 -24.72 -18.35 7.56
N ILE A 77 -23.88 -17.63 8.33
CA ILE A 77 -24.29 -16.78 9.45
C ILE A 77 -24.23 -15.29 9.04
N PRO A 78 -25.01 -14.41 9.70
CA PRO A 78 -25.01 -12.98 9.38
C PRO A 78 -23.61 -12.35 9.59
N ARG A 79 -23.32 -11.26 8.85
CA ARG A 79 -22.01 -10.61 8.79
C ARG A 79 -21.46 -10.23 10.18
N GLY A 80 -22.30 -9.72 11.07
CA GLY A 80 -21.89 -9.33 12.43
C GLY A 80 -21.31 -10.49 13.24
N TRP A 81 -21.95 -11.66 13.19
CA TRP A 81 -21.44 -12.86 13.87
C TRP A 81 -20.14 -13.37 13.26
N ARG A 82 -19.99 -13.28 11.94
CA ARG A 82 -18.72 -13.62 11.27
C ARG A 82 -17.60 -12.67 11.68
N LEU A 83 -17.88 -11.37 11.78
CA LEU A 83 -16.91 -10.39 12.28
C LEU A 83 -16.51 -10.72 13.71
N LEU A 84 -17.47 -10.98 14.61
CA LEU A 84 -17.19 -11.37 15.98
C LEU A 84 -16.31 -12.62 16.05
N LEU A 85 -16.57 -13.62 15.23
CA LEU A 85 -15.83 -14.87 15.20
C LEU A 85 -14.39 -14.66 14.67
N VAL A 86 -14.21 -13.84 13.63
CA VAL A 86 -12.88 -13.45 13.13
C VAL A 86 -12.09 -12.70 14.18
N LEU A 87 -12.72 -11.80 14.93
CA LEU A 87 -12.09 -11.07 16.02
C LEU A 87 -11.71 -12.00 17.17
N LEU A 88 -12.62 -12.89 17.58
CA LEU A 88 -12.33 -13.88 18.63
C LEU A 88 -11.18 -14.82 18.24
N LEU A 89 -11.16 -15.30 16.99
CA LEU A 89 -10.06 -16.12 16.48
C LEU A 89 -8.75 -15.33 16.44
N GLY A 90 -8.77 -14.10 15.94
CA GLY A 90 -7.59 -13.24 15.83
C GLY A 90 -7.03 -12.87 17.20
N PHE A 91 -7.87 -12.36 18.11
CA PHE A 91 -7.44 -12.01 19.48
C PHE A 91 -7.13 -13.25 20.31
N GLY A 92 -7.87 -14.36 20.13
CA GLY A 92 -7.60 -15.63 20.77
C GLY A 92 -6.24 -16.18 20.34
N PHE A 93 -5.93 -16.15 19.05
CA PHE A 93 -4.61 -16.53 18.53
C PHE A 93 -3.50 -15.62 19.06
N LEU A 94 -3.71 -14.30 19.04
CA LEU A 94 -2.74 -13.34 19.58
C LEU A 94 -2.53 -13.57 21.09
N GLY A 95 -3.60 -13.76 21.86
CA GLY A 95 -3.53 -14.08 23.29
C GLY A 95 -2.80 -15.41 23.55
N TRP A 96 -3.05 -16.43 22.72
CA TRP A 96 -2.33 -17.70 22.78
C TRP A 96 -0.84 -17.52 22.48
N VAL A 97 -0.49 -16.75 21.45
CA VAL A 97 0.92 -16.41 21.11
C VAL A 97 1.59 -15.69 22.29
N ILE A 98 0.94 -14.68 22.87
CA ILE A 98 1.47 -13.92 24.01
C ILE A 98 1.63 -14.83 25.23
N TYR A 99 0.66 -15.69 25.52
CA TYR A 99 0.73 -16.66 26.62
C TYR A 99 1.88 -17.66 26.40
N PHE A 100 1.96 -18.25 25.21
CA PHE A 100 3.04 -19.18 24.85
C PHE A 100 4.40 -18.48 24.86
N ALA A 101 4.46 -17.25 24.33
CA ALA A 101 5.66 -16.42 24.41
C ALA A 101 6.05 -16.12 25.87
N GLY A 102 5.09 -15.73 26.72
CA GLY A 102 5.35 -15.36 28.10
C GLY A 102 5.83 -16.53 28.96
N THR A 103 5.22 -17.70 28.81
CA THR A 103 5.54 -18.88 29.66
C THR A 103 6.78 -19.64 29.21
N THR A 104 7.00 -19.75 27.89
CA THR A 104 8.09 -20.56 27.33
C THR A 104 9.26 -19.73 26.84
N ILE A 105 9.01 -18.49 26.44
CA ILE A 105 9.95 -17.64 25.72
C ILE A 105 10.59 -16.58 26.62
N GLY A 106 9.99 -16.17 27.73
CA GLY A 106 10.54 -15.10 28.57
C GLY A 106 12.00 -15.36 28.97
N ALA A 107 12.27 -16.55 29.53
CA ALA A 107 13.64 -16.96 29.84
C ALA A 107 14.52 -17.21 28.60
N GLN A 108 13.92 -17.72 27.54
CA GLN A 108 14.65 -17.97 26.27
C GLN A 108 14.95 -16.67 25.51
N PHE A 109 14.14 -15.62 25.67
CA PHE A 109 14.37 -14.33 25.02
C PHE A 109 15.58 -13.60 25.61
N GLU A 110 15.76 -13.64 26.95
CA GLU A 110 16.97 -13.11 27.58
C GLU A 110 18.20 -13.90 27.13
N ALA A 111 18.13 -15.22 27.15
CA ALA A 111 19.21 -16.07 26.66
C ALA A 111 19.52 -15.82 25.16
N LEU A 112 18.50 -15.63 24.33
CA LEU A 112 18.68 -15.27 22.93
C LEU A 112 19.39 -13.93 22.75
N ARG A 113 18.99 -12.92 23.52
CA ARG A 113 19.64 -11.61 23.53
C ARG A 113 21.12 -11.72 23.89
N ASP A 114 21.43 -12.47 24.94
CA ASP A 114 22.81 -12.67 25.41
C ASP A 114 23.65 -13.43 24.38
N VAL A 115 23.10 -14.46 23.76
CA VAL A 115 23.74 -15.22 22.68
C VAL A 115 24.02 -14.34 21.47
N VAL A 116 23.03 -13.62 20.99
CA VAL A 116 23.17 -12.71 19.83
C VAL A 116 24.24 -11.66 20.12
N THR A 117 24.21 -11.06 21.31
CA THR A 117 25.18 -10.07 21.75
C THR A 117 26.61 -10.66 21.82
N ALA A 118 26.75 -11.85 22.41
CA ALA A 118 28.06 -12.52 22.52
C ALA A 118 28.62 -12.89 21.14
N GLN A 119 27.79 -13.45 20.23
CA GLN A 119 28.24 -13.80 18.88
C GLN A 119 28.60 -12.57 18.05
N PHE A 120 27.83 -11.50 18.17
CA PHE A 120 28.14 -10.22 17.51
C PHE A 120 29.48 -9.64 18.00
N ASN A 121 29.73 -9.65 19.30
CA ASN A 121 31.01 -9.21 19.87
C ASN A 121 32.18 -10.09 19.40
N ARG A 122 31.99 -11.40 19.26
CA ARG A 122 32.99 -12.30 18.67
C ARG A 122 33.28 -11.99 17.21
N LEU A 123 32.23 -11.69 16.43
CA LEU A 123 32.38 -11.30 15.02
C LEU A 123 33.16 -9.99 14.90
N ILE A 124 32.86 -8.99 15.72
CA ILE A 124 33.60 -7.71 15.76
C ILE A 124 35.08 -7.96 16.11
N ALA A 125 35.36 -8.78 17.12
CA ALA A 125 36.72 -9.12 17.53
C ALA A 125 37.46 -9.85 16.40
N PHE A 126 36.81 -10.76 15.69
CA PHE A 126 37.36 -11.47 14.53
C PHE A 126 37.67 -10.52 13.36
N VAL A 127 36.75 -9.64 12.98
CA VAL A 127 36.98 -8.63 11.92
C VAL A 127 38.07 -7.64 12.32
N GLY A 128 38.17 -7.28 13.60
CA GLY A 128 39.25 -6.47 14.15
C GLY A 128 40.63 -7.17 14.06
N SER A 129 40.66 -8.50 14.29
CA SER A 129 41.89 -9.28 14.17
C SER A 129 42.41 -9.40 12.73
N LEU A 130 41.50 -9.28 11.73
CA LEU A 130 41.85 -9.24 10.29
C LEU A 130 42.36 -7.86 9.82
N GLY A 131 42.43 -6.86 10.72
CA GLY A 131 42.89 -5.52 10.39
C GLY A 131 41.97 -4.71 9.48
N LEU A 132 40.71 -5.19 9.29
CA LEU A 132 39.68 -4.55 8.45
C LEU A 132 38.91 -3.41 9.15
N MET A 133 39.17 -3.19 10.44
CA MET A 133 38.60 -2.07 11.18
C MET A 133 39.61 -0.91 11.32
N PRO A 134 39.14 0.34 11.16
CA PRO A 134 39.95 1.51 11.51
C PRO A 134 40.36 1.43 12.99
N LYS A 135 41.59 1.82 13.31
CA LYS A 135 42.09 1.87 14.69
C LYS A 135 41.40 2.97 15.48
N GLY A 136 40.19 2.71 15.93
CA GLY A 136 39.37 3.63 16.71
C GLY A 136 38.08 2.98 17.14
N GLN A 137 38.08 2.44 18.33
CA GLN A 137 36.94 2.01 19.12
C GLN A 137 36.01 0.94 18.51
N PRO A 138 36.35 -0.36 18.63
CA PRO A 138 35.39 -1.45 18.36
C PRO A 138 34.15 -1.39 19.29
N ALA A 139 34.28 -0.75 20.46
CA ALA A 139 33.21 -0.62 21.45
C ALA A 139 32.06 0.31 20.98
N ASP A 140 32.32 1.33 20.14
CA ASP A 140 31.32 2.31 19.73
C ASP A 140 30.36 1.77 18.66
N ILE A 141 30.84 0.95 17.74
CA ILE A 141 29.98 0.35 16.71
C ILE A 141 29.08 -0.71 17.33
N GLY A 142 29.64 -1.54 18.22
CA GLY A 142 28.87 -2.51 19.00
C GLY A 142 27.83 -1.83 19.90
N SER A 143 28.22 -0.78 20.60
CA SER A 143 27.32 -0.01 21.48
C SER A 143 26.27 0.79 20.70
N GLN A 144 26.57 1.29 19.49
CA GLN A 144 25.60 1.97 18.63
C GLN A 144 24.58 1.01 18.04
N LEU A 145 24.98 -0.18 17.61
CA LEU A 145 24.08 -1.21 17.11
C LEU A 145 23.28 -1.87 18.25
N LEU A 146 23.94 -2.15 19.39
CA LEU A 146 23.29 -2.62 20.62
C LEU A 146 22.53 -1.49 21.34
N GLY A 147 22.96 -0.24 21.20
CA GLY A 147 22.20 0.93 21.63
C GLY A 147 20.87 1.06 20.90
N GLY A 148 20.73 0.53 19.68
CA GLY A 148 19.44 0.28 19.02
C GLY A 148 18.58 -0.71 19.80
N VAL A 149 19.16 -1.79 20.32
CA VAL A 149 18.47 -2.77 21.19
C VAL A 149 18.25 -2.20 22.60
N GLY A 150 19.21 -1.42 23.13
CA GLY A 150 19.07 -0.71 24.42
C GLY A 150 18.09 0.46 24.39
N ARG A 151 17.93 1.12 23.22
CA ARG A 151 16.85 2.09 22.98
C ARG A 151 15.48 1.44 22.95
N LEU A 152 15.37 0.14 22.67
CA LEU A 152 14.13 -0.63 22.87
C LEU A 152 13.74 -0.76 24.34
N THR A 153 14.69 -0.77 25.28
CA THR A 153 14.40 -0.82 26.74
C THR A 153 14.14 0.57 27.36
N SER A 154 14.73 1.64 26.82
CA SER A 154 14.39 3.03 27.21
C SER A 154 13.04 3.48 26.64
N ALA A 155 12.43 2.64 25.84
CA ALA A 155 11.17 2.89 25.14
C ALA A 155 9.92 2.48 25.92
N VAL A 156 9.95 2.37 27.26
CA VAL A 156 8.70 2.11 28.03
C VAL A 156 7.64 3.17 27.70
N GLY A 157 8.03 4.42 27.52
CA GLY A 157 7.14 5.47 27.02
C GLY A 157 6.70 5.27 25.56
N SER A 158 7.58 4.73 24.69
CA SER A 158 7.24 4.43 23.30
C SER A 158 6.39 3.16 23.16
N VAL A 159 6.52 2.19 24.09
CA VAL A 159 5.64 1.01 24.11
C VAL A 159 4.19 1.41 24.42
N ILE A 160 3.98 2.31 25.37
CA ILE A 160 2.64 2.83 25.68
C ILE A 160 2.06 3.55 24.45
N GLY A 161 2.86 4.38 23.78
CA GLY A 161 2.45 5.05 22.54
C GLY A 161 2.17 4.08 21.41
N ALA A 162 2.99 3.05 21.23
CA ALA A 162 2.80 2.01 20.21
C ALA A 162 1.54 1.17 20.48
N VAL A 163 1.30 0.80 21.74
CA VAL A 163 0.07 0.08 22.14
C VAL A 163 -1.16 0.95 21.93
N ALA A 164 -1.13 2.22 22.33
CA ALA A 164 -2.23 3.15 22.10
C ALA A 164 -2.52 3.32 20.60
N SER A 165 -1.47 3.44 19.77
CA SER A 165 -1.59 3.51 18.30
C SER A 165 -2.17 2.24 17.70
N ALA A 166 -1.73 1.07 18.18
CA ALA A 166 -2.26 -0.22 17.74
C ALA A 166 -3.75 -0.38 18.11
N ILE A 167 -4.12 0.00 19.34
CA ILE A 167 -5.53 -0.02 19.78
C ILE A 167 -6.37 0.93 18.92
N ALA A 168 -5.92 2.16 18.69
CA ALA A 168 -6.63 3.11 17.83
C ALA A 168 -6.83 2.56 16.41
N MET A 169 -5.80 1.96 15.82
CA MET A 169 -5.85 1.32 14.51
C MET A 169 -6.83 0.13 14.48
N ILE A 170 -6.81 -0.72 15.49
CA ILE A 170 -7.72 -1.86 15.63
C ILE A 170 -9.16 -1.36 15.75
N VAL A 171 -9.42 -0.37 16.59
CA VAL A 171 -10.76 0.22 16.78
C VAL A 171 -11.26 0.81 15.47
N ILE A 172 -10.47 1.65 14.79
CA ILE A 172 -10.82 2.22 13.48
C ILE A 172 -11.14 1.08 12.49
N GLY A 173 -10.29 0.06 12.44
CA GLY A 173 -10.46 -1.07 11.54
C GLY A 173 -11.73 -1.88 11.81
N ILE A 174 -12.07 -2.11 13.07
CA ILE A 174 -13.32 -2.79 13.47
C ILE A 174 -14.53 -1.98 13.04
N PHE A 175 -14.54 -0.66 13.28
CA PHE A 175 -15.66 0.20 12.85
C PHE A 175 -15.82 0.19 11.32
N ILE A 176 -14.74 0.32 10.56
CA ILE A 176 -14.81 0.25 9.09
C ILE A 176 -15.27 -1.14 8.62
N ALA A 177 -14.77 -2.22 9.23
CA ALA A 177 -15.14 -3.58 8.87
C ALA A 177 -16.61 -3.92 9.22
N SER A 178 -17.17 -3.31 10.28
CA SER A 178 -18.57 -3.52 10.67
C SER A 178 -19.53 -2.97 9.61
N GLU A 179 -19.29 -1.75 9.14
CA GLU A 179 -20.19 -1.05 8.19
C GLU A 179 -19.43 -0.42 7.01
N PRO A 180 -18.77 -1.21 6.14
CA PRO A 180 -17.93 -0.67 5.08
C PRO A 180 -18.69 0.22 4.10
N ARG A 181 -19.99 -0.10 3.85
CA ARG A 181 -20.85 0.70 2.95
C ARG A 181 -21.09 2.12 3.46
N LEU A 182 -21.05 2.35 4.78
CA LEU A 182 -21.22 3.68 5.36
C LEU A 182 -20.05 4.58 4.97
N TYR A 183 -18.82 4.05 5.12
CA TYR A 183 -17.59 4.79 4.80
C TYR A 183 -17.42 5.01 3.30
N ASP A 184 -17.71 3.99 2.47
CA ASP A 184 -17.68 4.13 1.01
C ASP A 184 -18.66 5.21 0.53
N ARG A 185 -19.88 5.25 1.07
CA ARG A 185 -20.87 6.28 0.74
C ARG A 185 -20.45 7.66 1.25
N GLY A 186 -19.88 7.73 2.47
CA GLY A 186 -19.40 8.99 3.04
C GLY A 186 -18.34 9.63 2.18
N ILE A 187 -17.33 8.86 1.74
CA ILE A 187 -16.28 9.36 0.84
C ILE A 187 -16.88 9.71 -0.53
N ALA A 188 -17.73 8.86 -1.09
CA ALA A 188 -18.36 9.12 -2.38
C ALA A 188 -19.23 10.38 -2.38
N TRP A 189 -19.86 10.70 -1.24
CA TRP A 189 -20.66 11.94 -1.10
C TRP A 189 -19.80 13.20 -1.25
N MET A 190 -18.55 13.17 -0.82
CA MET A 190 -17.61 14.30 -0.97
C MET A 190 -17.14 14.49 -2.42
N LEU A 191 -17.37 13.50 -3.31
CA LEU A 191 -16.94 13.54 -4.69
C LEU A 191 -18.05 14.04 -5.62
N PRO A 192 -17.70 14.73 -6.74
CA PRO A 192 -18.66 15.07 -7.79
C PRO A 192 -19.36 13.82 -8.33
N LEU A 193 -20.64 13.94 -8.70
CA LEU A 193 -21.47 12.81 -9.18
C LEU A 193 -20.78 11.99 -10.29
N ARG A 194 -20.10 12.67 -11.22
CA ARG A 194 -19.39 12.04 -12.34
C ARG A 194 -18.23 11.14 -11.89
N ALA A 195 -17.61 11.41 -10.73
CA ALA A 195 -16.46 10.67 -10.21
C ALA A 195 -16.86 9.48 -9.32
N ARG A 196 -18.13 9.42 -8.83
CA ARG A 196 -18.57 8.40 -7.86
C ARG A 196 -18.49 6.98 -8.40
N ALA A 197 -18.89 6.75 -9.65
CA ALA A 197 -18.81 5.43 -10.28
C ALA A 197 -17.38 4.93 -10.40
N SER A 198 -16.45 5.82 -10.80
CA SER A 198 -15.02 5.52 -10.84
C SER A 198 -14.46 5.23 -9.46
N PHE A 199 -14.86 5.98 -8.45
CA PHE A 199 -14.44 5.76 -7.07
C PHE A 199 -14.86 4.38 -6.56
N TYR A 200 -16.11 3.96 -6.70
CA TYR A 200 -16.55 2.64 -6.23
C TYR A 200 -15.79 1.50 -6.93
N ARG A 201 -15.54 1.62 -8.22
CA ARG A 201 -14.75 0.64 -8.98
C ARG A 201 -13.31 0.55 -8.47
N ILE A 202 -12.65 1.71 -8.29
CA ILE A 202 -11.27 1.79 -7.77
C ILE A 202 -11.21 1.21 -6.35
N ALA A 203 -12.16 1.59 -5.47
CA ALA A 203 -12.22 1.10 -4.09
C ALA A 203 -12.38 -0.43 -4.04
N GLU A 204 -13.18 -1.01 -4.94
CA GLU A 204 -13.33 -2.46 -5.04
C GLU A 204 -12.04 -3.15 -5.49
N HIS A 205 -11.35 -2.61 -6.52
CA HIS A 205 -10.07 -3.14 -6.99
C HIS A 205 -8.97 -3.03 -5.92
N VAL A 206 -8.89 -1.90 -5.22
CA VAL A 206 -7.98 -1.71 -4.10
C VAL A 206 -8.28 -2.72 -3.00
N GLY A 207 -9.54 -2.83 -2.58
CA GLY A 207 -9.95 -3.80 -1.57
C GLY A 207 -9.65 -5.25 -1.96
N PHE A 208 -9.86 -5.62 -3.23
CA PHE A 208 -9.50 -6.95 -3.74
C PHE A 208 -8.00 -7.20 -3.67
N THR A 209 -7.20 -6.25 -4.15
CA THR A 209 -5.73 -6.34 -4.18
C THR A 209 -5.16 -6.42 -2.77
N LEU A 210 -5.62 -5.57 -1.85
CA LEU A 210 -5.16 -5.56 -0.46
C LEU A 210 -5.51 -6.87 0.27
N ARG A 211 -6.74 -7.38 0.13
CA ARG A 211 -7.12 -8.67 0.73
C ARG A 211 -6.20 -9.78 0.27
N ARG A 212 -5.88 -9.82 -1.00
CA ARG A 212 -5.01 -10.83 -1.58
C ARG A 212 -3.56 -10.68 -1.10
N LEU A 213 -3.05 -9.45 -1.05
CA LEU A 213 -1.71 -9.14 -0.55
C LEU A 213 -1.58 -9.56 0.92
N LEU A 214 -2.54 -9.17 1.77
CA LEU A 214 -2.54 -9.48 3.20
C LEU A 214 -2.70 -10.98 3.47
N PHE A 215 -3.56 -11.66 2.70
CA PHE A 215 -3.70 -13.12 2.77
C PHE A 215 -2.40 -13.82 2.38
N GLY A 216 -1.75 -13.36 1.29
CA GLY A 216 -0.45 -13.87 0.87
C GLY A 216 0.60 -13.72 1.96
N ARG A 217 0.61 -12.57 2.63
CA ARG A 217 1.51 -12.30 3.73
C ARG A 217 1.28 -13.22 4.93
N LEU A 218 0.01 -13.45 5.28
CA LEU A 218 -0.35 -14.39 6.34
C LEU A 218 0.11 -15.83 6.03
N VAL A 219 -0.06 -16.27 4.78
CA VAL A 219 0.41 -17.59 4.34
C VAL A 219 1.93 -17.69 4.43
N ALA A 220 2.66 -16.66 3.98
CA ALA A 220 4.12 -16.60 4.08
C ALA A 220 4.58 -16.66 5.54
N MET A 221 3.98 -15.87 6.43
CA MET A 221 4.28 -15.88 7.87
C MET A 221 4.12 -17.26 8.50
N ILE A 222 3.00 -17.94 8.21
CA ILE A 222 2.73 -19.29 8.73
C ILE A 222 3.74 -20.27 8.16
N PHE A 223 3.99 -20.22 6.86
CA PHE A 223 4.95 -21.10 6.19
C PHE A 223 6.36 -20.90 6.77
N GLU A 224 6.88 -19.67 6.74
CA GLU A 224 8.22 -19.39 7.24
C GLU A 224 8.38 -19.75 8.72
N GLY A 225 7.39 -19.43 9.55
CA GLY A 225 7.42 -19.74 10.97
C GLY A 225 7.43 -21.24 11.26
N VAL A 226 6.48 -21.97 10.69
CA VAL A 226 6.33 -23.43 10.91
C VAL A 226 7.48 -24.20 10.29
N PHE A 227 7.86 -23.83 9.06
CA PHE A 227 8.94 -24.54 8.36
C PHE A 227 10.30 -24.30 9.04
N THR A 228 10.58 -23.08 9.47
CA THR A 228 11.78 -22.76 10.27
C THR A 228 11.79 -23.54 11.57
N TRP A 229 10.71 -23.50 12.35
CA TRP A 229 10.59 -24.29 13.56
C TRP A 229 10.89 -25.77 13.33
N PHE A 230 10.27 -26.36 12.33
CA PHE A 230 10.43 -27.77 11.99
C PHE A 230 11.87 -28.13 11.60
N MET A 231 12.49 -27.34 10.73
CA MET A 231 13.87 -27.56 10.26
C MET A 231 14.89 -27.39 11.38
N LEU A 232 14.71 -26.37 12.24
CA LEU A 232 15.59 -26.15 13.38
C LEU A 232 15.44 -27.23 14.44
N THR A 233 14.23 -27.77 14.64
CA THR A 233 13.98 -28.89 15.56
C THR A 233 14.69 -30.16 15.08
N ILE A 234 14.63 -30.46 13.78
CA ILE A 234 15.37 -31.60 13.19
C ILE A 234 16.89 -31.44 13.39
N GLY A 235 17.38 -30.20 13.23
CA GLY A 235 18.81 -29.89 13.43
C GLY A 235 19.23 -29.84 14.89
N GLY A 236 18.35 -30.09 15.86
CA GLY A 236 18.67 -30.02 17.29
C GLY A 236 19.04 -28.62 17.79
N ILE A 237 18.61 -27.58 17.09
CA ILE A 237 18.94 -26.19 17.43
C ILE A 237 18.18 -25.77 18.69
N PRO A 238 18.87 -25.18 19.69
CA PRO A 238 18.19 -24.65 20.86
C PRO A 238 17.24 -23.51 20.47
N MET A 239 16.16 -23.34 21.23
CA MET A 239 15.15 -22.30 21.01
C MET A 239 14.47 -22.36 19.64
N ALA A 240 14.40 -23.55 18.97
CA ALA A 240 13.82 -23.71 17.66
C ALA A 240 12.39 -23.14 17.55
N GLY A 241 11.56 -23.34 18.60
CA GLY A 241 10.19 -22.80 18.66
C GLY A 241 10.15 -21.27 18.70
N LEU A 242 11.03 -20.67 19.49
CA LEU A 242 11.16 -19.21 19.55
C LEU A 242 11.63 -18.64 18.21
N LEU A 243 12.69 -19.23 17.64
CA LEU A 243 13.23 -18.77 16.35
C LEU A 243 12.21 -18.91 15.22
N GLY A 244 11.45 -20.02 15.20
CA GLY A 244 10.37 -20.21 14.22
C GLY A 244 9.27 -19.16 14.39
N LEU A 245 8.81 -18.92 15.63
CA LEU A 245 7.79 -17.89 15.90
C LEU A 245 8.29 -16.49 15.50
N VAL A 246 9.51 -16.12 15.89
CA VAL A 246 10.12 -14.83 15.55
C VAL A 246 10.25 -14.67 14.02
N THR A 247 10.73 -15.72 13.32
CA THR A 247 10.82 -15.71 11.85
C THR A 247 9.45 -15.49 11.22
N GLY A 248 8.43 -16.23 11.66
CA GLY A 248 7.07 -16.09 11.13
C GLY A 248 6.48 -14.71 11.37
N VAL A 249 6.69 -14.12 12.55
CA VAL A 249 6.20 -12.75 12.87
C VAL A 249 6.98 -11.71 12.06
N LEU A 250 8.31 -11.83 11.99
CA LEU A 250 9.15 -10.91 11.24
C LEU A 250 8.93 -10.98 9.73
N ALA A 251 8.47 -12.13 9.20
CA ALA A 251 8.09 -12.30 7.80
C ALA A 251 6.98 -11.33 7.36
N PHE A 252 6.24 -10.73 8.30
CA PHE A 252 5.30 -9.67 7.97
C PHE A 252 5.99 -8.44 7.35
N ILE A 253 7.23 -8.16 7.72
CA ILE A 253 8.01 -7.03 7.21
C ILE A 253 8.98 -7.56 6.14
N PRO A 254 8.75 -7.33 4.82
CA PRO A 254 9.62 -7.85 3.78
C PRO A 254 11.05 -7.36 3.93
N ASN A 255 11.99 -8.17 3.50
CA ASN A 255 13.43 -7.90 3.49
C ASN A 255 14.04 -7.70 4.88
N ILE A 256 13.53 -6.76 5.69
CA ILE A 256 14.03 -6.48 7.04
C ILE A 256 13.80 -7.68 7.95
N GLY A 257 12.60 -8.27 7.89
CA GLY A 257 12.24 -9.45 8.68
C GLY A 257 13.14 -10.64 8.38
N ALA A 258 13.34 -10.93 7.11
CA ALA A 258 14.21 -12.01 6.65
C ALA A 258 15.66 -11.87 7.14
N ILE A 259 16.25 -10.68 6.97
CA ILE A 259 17.62 -10.41 7.42
C ILE A 259 17.73 -10.55 8.94
N THR A 260 16.79 -9.95 9.68
CA THR A 260 16.83 -9.95 11.15
C THR A 260 16.66 -11.37 11.71
N SER A 261 15.68 -12.14 11.21
CA SER A 261 15.47 -13.52 11.64
C SER A 261 16.65 -14.42 11.28
N GLY A 262 17.23 -14.23 10.08
CA GLY A 262 18.42 -14.95 9.64
C GLY A 262 19.62 -14.71 10.54
N VAL A 263 19.93 -13.47 10.87
CA VAL A 263 21.03 -13.11 11.79
C VAL A 263 20.81 -13.76 13.17
N MET A 264 19.58 -13.68 13.72
CA MET A 264 19.26 -14.28 15.01
C MET A 264 19.42 -15.81 14.97
N MET A 265 18.89 -16.47 13.95
CA MET A 265 18.93 -17.92 13.79
C MET A 265 20.37 -18.43 13.63
N ILE A 266 21.17 -17.76 12.80
CA ILE A 266 22.58 -18.10 12.56
C ILE A 266 23.41 -17.89 13.84
N ALA A 267 23.19 -16.78 14.56
CA ALA A 267 23.87 -16.51 15.82
C ALA A 267 23.60 -17.60 16.88
N VAL A 268 22.35 -18.02 17.02
CA VAL A 268 21.97 -19.12 17.93
C VAL A 268 22.59 -20.45 17.46
N GLY A 269 22.59 -20.74 16.17
CA GLY A 269 23.21 -21.95 15.63
C GLY A 269 24.70 -22.03 15.94
N PHE A 270 25.46 -20.95 15.70
CA PHE A 270 26.88 -20.92 16.05
C PHE A 270 27.17 -20.95 17.54
N SER A 271 26.26 -20.47 18.38
CA SER A 271 26.41 -20.59 19.83
C SER A 271 26.31 -22.04 20.31
N ALA A 272 25.53 -22.86 19.63
CA ALA A 272 25.37 -24.29 19.92
C ALA A 272 26.50 -25.16 19.32
N GLY A 273 27.21 -24.65 18.32
CA GLY A 273 28.34 -25.32 17.69
C GLY A 273 28.46 -25.02 16.20
N TYR A 274 29.65 -25.31 15.63
CA TYR A 274 29.94 -25.00 14.23
C TYR A 274 28.98 -25.70 13.24
N GLY A 275 28.71 -27.01 13.45
CA GLY A 275 27.77 -27.76 12.62
C GLY A 275 26.34 -27.21 12.68
N HIS A 276 25.90 -26.80 13.87
CA HIS A 276 24.59 -26.17 14.05
C HIS A 276 24.48 -24.82 13.36
N GLY A 277 25.57 -24.02 13.38
CA GLY A 277 25.63 -22.77 12.65
C GLY A 277 25.51 -22.93 11.13
N ILE A 278 26.22 -23.91 10.56
CA ILE A 278 26.10 -24.24 9.13
C ILE A 278 24.67 -24.70 8.81
N TRP A 279 24.08 -25.53 9.65
CA TRP A 279 22.70 -25.99 9.48
C TRP A 279 21.74 -24.81 9.45
N CYS A 280 21.87 -23.84 10.35
CA CYS A 280 21.06 -22.63 10.37
C CYS A 280 21.21 -21.80 9.08
N ILE A 281 22.41 -21.70 8.52
CA ILE A 281 22.63 -21.02 7.23
C ILE A 281 21.88 -21.75 6.11
N ILE A 282 21.96 -23.08 6.07
CA ILE A 282 21.26 -23.90 5.06
C ILE A 282 19.75 -23.72 5.20
N VAL A 283 19.22 -23.78 6.42
CA VAL A 283 17.78 -23.59 6.70
C VAL A 283 17.33 -22.19 6.29
N TYR A 284 18.10 -21.15 6.61
CA TYR A 284 17.81 -19.79 6.21
C TYR A 284 17.63 -19.66 4.69
N PHE A 285 18.60 -20.11 3.93
CA PHE A 285 18.51 -20.06 2.47
C PHE A 285 17.39 -20.95 1.93
N LEU A 286 17.18 -22.12 2.51
CA LEU A 286 16.12 -23.02 2.10
C LEU A 286 14.73 -22.42 2.30
N VAL A 287 14.45 -21.88 3.49
CA VAL A 287 13.17 -21.23 3.84
C VAL A 287 12.88 -20.09 2.85
N HIS A 288 13.82 -19.17 2.70
CA HIS A 288 13.61 -17.99 1.85
C HIS A 288 13.57 -18.32 0.35
N ASN A 289 14.30 -19.32 -0.11
CA ASN A 289 14.18 -19.77 -1.50
C ASN A 289 12.83 -20.43 -1.75
N ILE A 290 12.35 -21.29 -0.84
CA ILE A 290 11.03 -21.91 -0.98
C ILE A 290 9.94 -20.81 -0.92
N ASP A 291 10.05 -19.85 -0.02
CA ASP A 291 9.10 -18.72 0.02
C ASP A 291 9.09 -17.97 -1.31
N ALA A 292 10.25 -17.55 -1.80
CA ALA A 292 10.37 -16.73 -3.02
C ALA A 292 9.93 -17.48 -4.29
N TYR A 293 10.26 -18.76 -4.43
CA TYR A 293 10.02 -19.50 -5.67
C TYR A 293 8.77 -20.39 -5.66
N VAL A 294 8.24 -20.72 -4.48
CA VAL A 294 7.06 -21.58 -4.35
C VAL A 294 5.88 -20.84 -3.74
N VAL A 295 6.05 -20.28 -2.53
CA VAL A 295 4.93 -19.66 -1.79
C VAL A 295 4.47 -18.40 -2.47
N VAL A 296 5.38 -17.47 -2.76
CA VAL A 296 5.06 -16.20 -3.41
C VAL A 296 4.39 -16.41 -4.78
N PRO A 297 4.92 -17.20 -5.72
CA PRO A 297 4.24 -17.44 -7.01
C PRO A 297 2.89 -18.14 -6.87
N TYR A 298 2.75 -19.06 -5.91
CA TYR A 298 1.49 -19.78 -5.70
C TYR A 298 0.39 -18.85 -5.18
N VAL A 299 0.73 -17.96 -4.26
CA VAL A 299 -0.20 -17.01 -3.66
C VAL A 299 -0.38 -15.77 -4.53
N ALA A 300 0.71 -15.31 -5.17
CA ALA A 300 0.78 -14.03 -5.88
C ALA A 300 0.44 -14.09 -7.38
N ARG A 301 0.10 -15.24 -7.94
CA ARG A 301 -0.11 -15.45 -9.42
C ARG A 301 -0.99 -14.41 -10.14
N ARG A 302 -1.57 -13.45 -9.42
CA ARG A 302 -2.37 -12.33 -9.96
C ARG A 302 -2.29 -11.07 -9.08
N THR A 303 -1.24 -10.86 -8.31
CA THR A 303 -1.02 -9.60 -7.57
C THR A 303 -0.25 -8.61 -8.44
N VAL A 304 -0.28 -7.37 -8.01
CA VAL A 304 0.33 -6.24 -8.71
C VAL A 304 1.85 -6.45 -8.79
N ASP A 305 2.40 -6.61 -10.01
CA ASP A 305 3.84 -6.68 -10.23
C ASP A 305 4.52 -5.38 -9.80
N LEU A 306 5.03 -5.34 -8.59
CA LEU A 306 5.79 -4.21 -8.07
C LEU A 306 7.27 -4.45 -8.36
N ALA A 307 7.94 -3.48 -9.00
CA ALA A 307 9.37 -3.55 -9.20
C ALA A 307 10.09 -3.55 -7.84
N PRO A 308 11.01 -4.50 -7.56
CA PRO A 308 11.66 -4.63 -6.26
C PRO A 308 12.35 -3.35 -5.79
N ALA A 309 12.96 -2.60 -6.72
CA ALA A 309 13.62 -1.33 -6.40
C ALA A 309 12.63 -0.26 -5.89
N VAL A 310 11.42 -0.19 -6.47
CA VAL A 310 10.38 0.75 -6.04
C VAL A 310 9.86 0.38 -4.66
N LEU A 311 9.71 -0.93 -4.39
CA LEU A 311 9.30 -1.44 -3.09
C LEU A 311 10.33 -1.07 -2.00
N LEU A 312 11.61 -1.34 -2.24
CA LEU A 312 12.69 -0.98 -1.32
C LEU A 312 12.78 0.53 -1.10
N ALA A 313 12.67 1.33 -2.16
CA ALA A 313 12.67 2.80 -2.05
C ALA A 313 11.50 3.28 -1.20
N MET A 314 10.30 2.73 -1.39
CA MET A 314 9.12 3.06 -0.59
C MET A 314 9.30 2.65 0.87
N GLN A 315 9.86 1.47 1.14
CA GLN A 315 10.15 1.02 2.50
C GLN A 315 11.15 1.94 3.21
N LEU A 316 12.24 2.34 2.53
CA LEU A 316 13.22 3.27 3.08
C LEU A 316 12.61 4.65 3.35
N LEU A 317 11.81 5.18 2.41
CA LEU A 317 11.14 6.46 2.58
C LEU A 317 10.15 6.42 3.76
N MET A 318 9.32 5.39 3.82
CA MET A 318 8.34 5.22 4.89
C MET A 318 9.01 4.94 6.25
N ALA A 319 10.16 4.24 6.25
CA ALA A 319 10.97 4.05 7.46
C ALA A 319 11.50 5.38 8.00
N ALA A 320 12.01 6.24 7.13
CA ALA A 320 12.55 7.55 7.50
C ALA A 320 11.46 8.50 8.02
N LEU A 321 10.25 8.46 7.43
CA LEU A 321 9.16 9.35 7.79
C LEU A 321 8.38 8.87 9.03
N PHE A 322 8.12 7.58 9.15
CA PHE A 322 7.17 7.01 10.11
C PHE A 322 7.72 5.84 10.93
N GLY A 323 9.03 5.57 10.81
CA GLY A 323 9.66 4.47 11.53
C GLY A 323 9.10 3.09 11.16
N ILE A 324 9.01 2.20 12.13
CA ILE A 324 8.60 0.80 11.92
C ILE A 324 7.17 0.67 11.36
N LEU A 325 6.26 1.53 11.79
CA LEU A 325 4.89 1.54 11.26
C LEU A 325 4.86 1.93 9.78
N GLY A 326 5.74 2.85 9.37
CA GLY A 326 5.89 3.21 7.96
C GLY A 326 6.33 2.02 7.10
N VAL A 327 7.34 1.28 7.55
CA VAL A 327 7.79 0.07 6.83
C VAL A 327 6.68 -0.97 6.73
N LEU A 328 5.93 -1.16 7.82
CA LEU A 328 4.84 -2.13 7.90
C LEU A 328 3.76 -1.87 6.84
N PHE A 329 3.44 -0.60 6.59
CA PHE A 329 2.40 -0.20 5.65
C PHE A 329 2.92 0.20 4.26
N ALA A 330 4.24 0.17 4.03
CA ALA A 330 4.83 0.56 2.75
C ALA A 330 4.27 -0.26 1.58
N ASP A 331 4.21 -1.58 1.71
CA ASP A 331 3.70 -2.50 0.67
C ASP A 331 2.21 -2.27 0.36
N PRO A 332 1.29 -2.25 1.35
CA PRO A 332 -0.11 -1.97 1.11
C PRO A 332 -0.36 -0.59 0.50
N ILE A 333 0.36 0.43 0.95
CA ILE A 333 0.23 1.79 0.41
C ILE A 333 0.71 1.84 -1.04
N LEU A 334 1.86 1.22 -1.34
CA LEU A 334 2.38 1.17 -2.71
C LEU A 334 1.46 0.38 -3.64
N ALA A 335 0.91 -0.75 -3.19
CA ALA A 335 -0.05 -1.54 -3.94
C ALA A 335 -1.33 -0.75 -4.23
N THR A 336 -1.84 -0.01 -3.22
CA THR A 336 -3.00 0.87 -3.39
C THR A 336 -2.72 1.95 -4.42
N LEU A 337 -1.59 2.64 -4.30
CA LEU A 337 -1.18 3.71 -5.22
C LEU A 337 -1.10 3.19 -6.66
N LYS A 338 -0.46 2.02 -6.87
CA LYS A 338 -0.35 1.42 -8.21
C LYS A 338 -1.73 1.08 -8.80
N VAL A 339 -2.62 0.47 -8.02
CA VAL A 339 -3.99 0.15 -8.49
C VAL A 339 -4.73 1.42 -8.91
N VAL A 340 -4.67 2.46 -8.09
CA VAL A 340 -5.30 3.75 -8.40
C VAL A 340 -4.74 4.36 -9.69
N LEU A 341 -3.42 4.40 -9.84
CA LEU A 341 -2.76 4.96 -11.03
C LEU A 341 -3.10 4.17 -12.30
N VAL A 342 -3.08 2.84 -12.24
CA VAL A 342 -3.43 1.96 -13.37
C VAL A 342 -4.89 2.14 -13.78
N ASP A 343 -5.82 2.21 -12.82
CA ASP A 343 -7.23 2.41 -13.13
C ASP A 343 -7.50 3.80 -13.72
N LEU A 344 -6.81 4.83 -13.24
CA LEU A 344 -6.91 6.19 -13.78
C LEU A 344 -6.33 6.27 -15.22
N SER A 345 -5.20 5.59 -15.48
CA SER A 345 -4.60 5.52 -16.82
C SER A 345 -5.55 4.86 -17.82
N LYS A 346 -6.11 3.70 -17.45
CA LYS A 346 -7.08 3.00 -18.30
C LYS A 346 -8.32 3.84 -18.62
N GLN A 347 -8.79 4.64 -17.66
CA GLN A 347 -9.94 5.54 -17.90
C GLN A 347 -9.60 6.67 -18.88
N ARG A 348 -8.36 7.16 -18.88
CA ARG A 348 -7.90 8.18 -19.84
C ARG A 348 -7.82 7.59 -21.24
N GLU A 349 -7.19 6.42 -21.38
CA GLU A 349 -7.09 5.71 -22.66
C GLU A 349 -8.48 5.39 -23.26
N GLN A 350 -9.45 4.96 -22.43
CA GLN A 350 -10.81 4.72 -22.90
C GLN A 350 -11.47 5.99 -23.41
N LYS A 351 -11.34 7.12 -22.71
CA LYS A 351 -11.89 8.41 -23.14
C LYS A 351 -11.23 8.95 -24.41
N GLU A 352 -9.94 8.70 -24.61
CA GLU A 352 -9.23 9.08 -25.82
C GLU A 352 -9.66 8.23 -27.01
N ASN A 353 -9.91 6.92 -26.80
CA ASN A 353 -10.36 6.01 -27.84
C ASN A 353 -11.85 6.18 -28.19
N GLU A 354 -12.67 6.71 -27.30
CA GLU A 354 -14.08 7.03 -27.55
C GLU A 354 -14.25 8.29 -28.41
N GLY A 355 -13.18 9.06 -28.72
CA GLY A 355 -13.18 10.25 -29.55
C GLY A 355 -14.12 11.36 -29.03
N PRO A 356 -14.05 12.58 -29.54
CA PRO A 356 -15.11 13.55 -29.29
C PRO A 356 -16.42 12.98 -29.88
N GLU A 357 -17.40 12.78 -29.02
CA GLU A 357 -18.77 12.45 -29.41
C GLU A 357 -19.15 13.38 -30.57
N VAL A 358 -19.17 12.84 -31.79
CA VAL A 358 -19.68 13.56 -32.94
C VAL A 358 -21.15 13.76 -32.63
N VAL A 359 -21.48 14.90 -32.08
CA VAL A 359 -22.86 15.37 -32.04
C VAL A 359 -23.31 15.40 -33.48
N SER A 360 -23.88 14.32 -33.94
CA SER A 360 -24.57 14.28 -35.21
C SER A 360 -25.70 15.32 -35.10
N GLY A 361 -25.43 16.46 -35.71
CA GLY A 361 -26.40 17.54 -35.80
C GLY A 361 -27.55 17.13 -36.72
N GLU A 362 -28.46 16.35 -36.21
CA GLU A 362 -29.77 16.06 -36.75
C GLU A 362 -30.79 16.46 -35.71
N ASP A 363 -31.00 17.74 -35.57
CA ASP A 363 -32.26 18.39 -35.20
C ASP A 363 -32.09 19.93 -35.10
N VAL A 364 -31.73 20.54 -36.24
CA VAL A 364 -32.02 21.96 -36.42
C VAL A 364 -32.88 22.06 -37.69
N THR A 365 -34.12 21.70 -37.55
CA THR A 365 -35.19 22.22 -38.42
C THR A 365 -35.49 23.64 -38.00
N VAL A 366 -34.68 24.57 -38.46
CA VAL A 366 -35.08 25.99 -38.50
C VAL A 366 -35.62 26.27 -39.91
N GLY A 367 -36.89 26.64 -39.92
CA GLY A 367 -37.66 27.00 -41.07
C GLY A 367 -36.95 28.01 -41.99
N ALA A 368 -37.12 27.75 -43.26
CA ALA A 368 -36.77 28.69 -44.31
C ALA A 368 -37.62 29.97 -44.23
N PRO A 369 -37.14 31.13 -44.72
CA PRO A 369 -37.61 31.52 -46.04
C PRO A 369 -36.55 32.02 -47.03
N ALA A 370 -36.83 31.59 -48.27
CA ALA A 370 -36.65 32.26 -49.55
C ALA A 370 -35.53 33.34 -49.70
N ALA A 371 -34.52 33.01 -50.48
CA ALA A 371 -34.03 33.92 -51.51
C ALA A 371 -33.52 33.10 -52.70
N ALA A 372 -34.23 33.27 -53.76
CA ALA A 372 -34.07 32.66 -55.07
C ALA A 372 -32.80 33.15 -55.78
N ALA A 373 -32.40 32.32 -56.73
CA ALA A 373 -31.80 32.61 -58.01
C ALA A 373 -30.43 33.32 -58.07
N VAL A 374 -29.60 32.69 -58.77
CA VAL A 374 -28.66 33.09 -59.85
C VAL A 374 -27.45 32.14 -59.74
N ALA A 375 -27.23 31.28 -60.59
CA ALA A 375 -26.75 31.23 -61.96
C ALA A 375 -26.52 29.77 -62.38
N ALA A 376 -27.25 29.34 -63.30
CA ALA A 376 -26.88 28.27 -64.19
C ALA A 376 -25.71 28.75 -65.07
N ALA A 377 -24.76 27.90 -65.29
CA ALA A 377 -24.19 27.69 -66.63
C ALA A 377 -22.82 27.01 -66.50
N SER A 378 -22.80 26.00 -67.30
CA SER A 378 -21.70 25.59 -68.19
C SER A 378 -20.79 24.51 -67.55
N VAL A 379 -20.78 23.37 -68.04
CA VAL A 379 -20.47 22.66 -69.27
C VAL A 379 -20.10 21.21 -68.87
N ALA A 380 -20.83 20.27 -69.41
CA ALA A 380 -20.41 18.88 -69.64
C ALA A 380 -19.73 18.78 -71.04
N PRO A 381 -19.30 17.63 -71.56
CA PRO A 381 -18.95 16.31 -71.02
C PRO A 381 -17.67 15.71 -71.70
N ALA A 382 -17.27 14.50 -71.35
CA ALA A 382 -16.71 13.46 -72.19
C ALA A 382 -16.16 12.31 -71.34
N SER A 383 -16.67 11.17 -71.48
CA SER A 383 -16.50 10.07 -72.42
C SER A 383 -15.56 8.98 -71.91
N ALA A 384 -16.18 7.88 -71.65
CA ALA A 384 -15.93 6.54 -72.23
C ALA A 384 -14.84 5.63 -71.60
N ALA A 385 -15.30 4.52 -71.16
CA ALA A 385 -15.10 3.17 -71.70
C ALA A 385 -14.20 2.21 -70.92
N SER A 386 -14.88 1.12 -70.52
CA SER A 386 -14.46 -0.30 -70.70
C SER A 386 -13.33 -0.78 -69.77
N SER A 387 -13.31 -1.95 -69.13
CA SER A 387 -13.85 -3.26 -69.46
C SER A 387 -13.63 -4.24 -68.32
N ARG A 388 -14.60 -5.03 -67.99
CA ARG A 388 -14.61 -6.47 -67.75
C ARG A 388 -13.26 -7.21 -67.57
N ARG A 389 -13.18 -7.95 -66.45
CA ARG A 389 -12.92 -9.42 -66.36
C ARG A 389 -12.87 -9.78 -64.88
N ARG A 390 -13.76 -10.51 -64.34
CA ARG A 390 -14.09 -11.96 -64.23
C ARG A 390 -12.91 -12.87 -63.86
N ARG A 391 -13.25 -13.69 -62.87
CA ARG A 391 -12.73 -15.03 -62.50
C ARG A 391 -11.67 -14.99 -61.40
N ALA A 392 -11.59 -15.88 -60.42
CA ALA A 392 -12.33 -17.08 -60.03
C ALA A 392 -11.65 -17.58 -58.75
N ARG A 393 -12.42 -18.20 -57.86
CA ARG A 393 -11.91 -19.09 -56.79
C ARG A 393 -11.23 -20.33 -57.39
N PRO A 394 -10.36 -21.06 -56.65
CA PRO A 394 -10.80 -22.20 -55.84
C PRO A 394 -10.02 -22.36 -54.53
N SER A 395 -10.58 -22.78 -53.48
CA SER A 395 -10.77 -24.04 -52.71
C SER A 395 -9.57 -25.00 -52.59
N VAL A 396 -9.12 -25.14 -51.29
CA VAL A 396 -8.80 -26.41 -50.55
C VAL A 396 -7.61 -27.26 -51.06
N PRO A 397 -6.91 -28.00 -50.22
CA PRO A 397 -7.35 -28.63 -48.95
C PRO A 397 -6.86 -28.01 -47.67
#